data_3d37f2e38aad6626848c720d745f56ab
#
_entry.id   3d37f2e38aad6626848c720d745f56ab
#
_cell.length_a   1.000
_cell.length_b   1.000
_cell.length_c   1.000
_cell.angle_alpha   90.00
_cell.angle_beta   90.00
_cell.angle_gamma   90.00
#
_symmetry.space_group_name_H-M   'P 1'
#
loop_
_entity.id
_entity.type
_entity.pdbx_description
1 polymer ?
#
loop_
_entity_poly.entity_id
_entity_poly.type
_entity_poly.pdbx_seq_one_letter_code
_entity_poly.pdbx_strand_id
1 'polypeptide(L)'
;LCTILMMSCVAGMATAEETKPLAGQKLTIALSPNFMFFETVSENDPTGYEGLDIDIIKELSDMLGFEFEIVPMSFSSLVGSLQANSVDMVISGMTATEERKQIVDFSDVYCTSSVGCVTKADSDINSFEDLQNQIVCCSQGTNYEMLIEDIPGATLKTYQGQAAVGTAVAEATDNVVAGLTSINGAKKLATTMLDADGNPMLKYFALDGAQADEYCMAFPKGSELVSVFNEGIQALKDSGKLDEMIQYWLY
;
A
#
# COMPACT_ATOMS: atom_id res chain seq x y z
N LEU A 1 -35.63 53.59 -48.40
CA LEU A 1 -34.43 52.79 -48.17
C LEU A 1 -34.44 52.31 -46.74
N CYS A 2 -34.84 51.03 -46.48
CA CYS A 2 -34.97 50.44 -45.16
C CYS A 2 -33.70 49.57 -44.91
N THR A 3 -32.85 50.01 -43.99
CA THR A 3 -31.62 49.29 -43.65
C THR A 3 -31.94 48.36 -42.47
N ILE A 4 -31.96 47.05 -42.71
CA ILE A 4 -32.11 46.01 -41.71
C ILE A 4 -30.74 45.76 -41.08
N LEU A 5 -30.63 46.08 -39.78
CA LEU A 5 -29.44 45.80 -38.97
C LEU A 5 -29.57 44.35 -38.44
N MET A 6 -28.80 43.41 -39.00
CA MET A 6 -28.67 42.07 -38.47
C MET A 6 -27.75 42.10 -37.26
N MET A 7 -28.34 41.90 -36.08
CA MET A 7 -27.63 41.71 -34.83
C MET A 7 -27.30 40.23 -34.66
N SER A 8 -26.06 39.84 -34.98
CA SER A 8 -25.56 38.47 -34.74
C SER A 8 -25.29 38.27 -33.24
N CYS A 9 -26.20 37.53 -32.58
CA CYS A 9 -25.94 36.97 -31.26
C CYS A 9 -24.84 35.89 -31.37
N VAL A 10 -23.63 36.22 -30.94
CA VAL A 10 -22.60 35.22 -30.62
C VAL A 10 -22.96 34.69 -29.23
N ALA A 11 -23.62 33.52 -29.20
CA ALA A 11 -23.76 32.75 -27.97
C ALA A 11 -22.37 32.22 -27.61
N GLY A 12 -21.74 32.84 -26.62
CA GLY A 12 -20.56 32.30 -25.97
C GLY A 12 -20.97 31.00 -25.28
N MET A 13 -20.51 29.87 -25.82
CA MET A 13 -20.52 28.62 -25.07
C MET A 13 -19.47 28.77 -23.95
N ALA A 14 -19.94 29.14 -22.75
CA ALA A 14 -19.17 28.93 -21.54
C ALA A 14 -19.02 27.41 -21.40
N THR A 15 -17.83 26.88 -21.64
CA THR A 15 -17.47 25.55 -21.18
C THR A 15 -17.61 25.60 -19.65
N ALA A 16 -18.58 24.88 -19.12
CA ALA A 16 -18.64 24.64 -17.69
C ALA A 16 -17.31 23.94 -17.35
N GLU A 17 -16.47 24.60 -16.58
CA GLU A 17 -15.32 23.95 -15.93
C GLU A 17 -15.93 22.86 -15.04
N GLU A 18 -15.69 21.61 -15.38
CA GLU A 18 -16.14 20.47 -14.58
C GLU A 18 -15.50 20.64 -13.20
N THR A 19 -16.30 20.99 -12.20
CA THR A 19 -15.79 21.16 -10.83
C THR A 19 -15.35 19.80 -10.33
N LYS A 20 -14.08 19.68 -9.98
CA LYS A 20 -13.51 18.45 -9.41
C LYS A 20 -14.28 18.06 -8.15
N PRO A 21 -14.60 16.77 -7.94
CA PRO A 21 -15.55 16.35 -6.90
C PRO A 21 -15.15 16.71 -5.46
N LEU A 22 -13.84 16.85 -5.19
CA LEU A 22 -13.33 17.21 -3.85
C LEU A 22 -12.66 18.59 -3.82
N ALA A 23 -12.99 19.48 -4.77
CA ALA A 23 -12.39 20.80 -4.86
C ALA A 23 -12.53 21.61 -3.56
N GLY A 24 -11.38 22.05 -3.02
CA GLY A 24 -11.31 22.87 -1.80
C GLY A 24 -11.37 22.05 -0.50
N GLN A 25 -11.43 20.73 -0.55
CA GLN A 25 -11.29 19.88 0.63
C GLN A 25 -9.80 19.64 0.93
N LYS A 26 -9.49 19.46 2.23
CA LYS A 26 -8.18 19.00 2.71
C LYS A 26 -8.38 17.71 3.48
N LEU A 27 -7.72 16.63 3.04
CA LEU A 27 -7.83 15.31 3.64
C LEU A 27 -6.60 14.98 4.50
N THR A 28 -6.83 14.34 5.63
CA THR A 28 -5.79 13.73 6.45
C THR A 28 -5.63 12.27 6.06
N ILE A 29 -4.44 11.90 5.59
CA ILE A 29 -4.14 10.57 5.03
C ILE A 29 -3.11 9.87 5.90
N ALA A 30 -3.47 8.76 6.53
CA ALA A 30 -2.51 7.98 7.31
C ALA A 30 -1.84 6.90 6.47
N LEU A 31 -0.57 6.66 6.79
CA LEU A 31 0.24 5.59 6.22
C LEU A 31 1.33 5.13 7.20
N SER A 32 1.94 3.98 6.92
CA SER A 32 3.06 3.44 7.70
C SER A 32 4.34 3.49 6.85
N PRO A 33 5.22 4.50 7.03
CA PRO A 33 6.30 4.82 6.09
C PRO A 33 7.50 3.86 6.17
N ASN A 34 7.23 2.57 6.16
CA ASN A 34 8.22 1.49 6.24
C ASN A 34 7.86 0.28 5.34
N PHE A 35 6.97 0.50 4.36
CA PHE A 35 6.61 -0.49 3.35
C PHE A 35 7.36 -0.17 2.04
N MET A 36 8.46 -0.90 1.82
CA MET A 36 9.36 -0.65 0.68
C MET A 36 8.62 -0.67 -0.65
N PHE A 37 8.93 0.29 -1.53
CA PHE A 37 8.31 0.59 -2.82
C PHE A 37 6.90 1.21 -2.77
N PHE A 38 6.17 1.09 -1.66
CA PHE A 38 4.84 1.65 -1.50
C PHE A 38 4.87 3.00 -0.78
N GLU A 39 5.49 3.05 0.41
CA GLU A 39 5.69 4.29 1.16
C GLU A 39 6.94 4.22 2.04
N THR A 40 7.89 5.08 1.77
CA THR A 40 9.11 5.24 2.56
C THR A 40 9.42 6.73 2.76
N VAL A 41 10.14 7.05 3.83
CA VAL A 41 10.60 8.42 4.07
C VAL A 41 11.56 8.85 2.95
N SER A 42 11.38 10.05 2.41
CA SER A 42 12.23 10.63 1.39
C SER A 42 12.40 12.13 1.61
N GLU A 43 13.66 12.61 1.60
CA GLU A 43 13.96 14.03 1.63
C GLU A 43 13.83 14.69 0.23
N ASN A 44 13.69 13.89 -0.81
CA ASN A 44 13.64 14.36 -2.20
C ASN A 44 12.22 14.73 -2.66
N ASP A 45 11.20 14.40 -1.88
CA ASP A 45 9.81 14.65 -2.21
C ASP A 45 9.18 15.68 -1.26
N PRO A 46 8.39 16.64 -1.77
CA PRO A 46 7.76 17.69 -0.94
C PRO A 46 6.83 17.14 0.16
N THR A 47 6.28 15.93 -0.01
CA THR A 47 5.46 15.28 1.01
C THR A 47 6.29 14.68 2.15
N GLY A 48 7.60 14.54 1.98
CA GLY A 48 8.51 13.83 2.88
C GLY A 48 8.52 12.31 2.68
N TYR A 49 7.80 11.80 1.67
CA TYR A 49 7.66 10.37 1.39
C TYR A 49 7.71 10.08 -0.10
N GLU A 50 8.07 8.86 -0.47
CA GLU A 50 8.08 8.37 -1.85
C GLU A 50 7.58 6.93 -1.92
N GLY A 51 7.06 6.52 -3.07
CA GLY A 51 6.57 5.17 -3.33
C GLY A 51 5.28 5.18 -4.14
N LEU A 52 4.82 3.98 -4.47
CA LEU A 52 3.60 3.77 -5.28
C LEU A 52 2.38 4.44 -4.66
N ASP A 53 2.17 4.28 -3.35
CA ASP A 53 1.03 4.84 -2.63
C ASP A 53 1.06 6.37 -2.63
N ILE A 54 2.27 6.95 -2.55
CA ILE A 54 2.47 8.40 -2.60
C ILE A 54 2.15 8.95 -4.00
N ASP A 55 2.60 8.29 -5.05
CA ASP A 55 2.33 8.72 -6.42
C ASP A 55 0.85 8.58 -6.77
N ILE A 56 0.19 7.50 -6.33
CA ILE A 56 -1.25 7.31 -6.50
C ILE A 56 -2.04 8.45 -5.82
N ILE A 57 -1.69 8.80 -4.56
CA ILE A 57 -2.45 9.84 -3.86
C ILE A 57 -2.24 11.23 -4.47
N LYS A 58 -1.05 11.53 -5.00
CA LYS A 58 -0.78 12.77 -5.73
C LYS A 58 -1.63 12.88 -7.01
N GLU A 59 -1.65 11.82 -7.83
CA GLU A 59 -2.46 11.79 -9.05
C GLU A 59 -3.97 11.91 -8.73
N LEU A 60 -4.45 11.23 -7.68
CA LEU A 60 -5.83 11.36 -7.23
C LEU A 60 -6.13 12.75 -6.68
N SER A 61 -5.21 13.38 -5.94
CA SER A 61 -5.34 14.76 -5.45
C SER A 61 -5.48 15.73 -6.62
N ASP A 62 -4.62 15.61 -7.63
CA ASP A 62 -4.68 16.44 -8.83
C ASP A 62 -5.98 16.21 -9.61
N MET A 63 -6.42 14.97 -9.75
CA MET A 63 -7.62 14.60 -10.50
C MET A 63 -8.91 15.03 -9.79
N LEU A 64 -9.03 14.71 -8.49
CA LEU A 64 -10.26 14.92 -7.70
C LEU A 64 -10.31 16.32 -7.07
N GLY A 65 -9.18 17.04 -6.96
CA GLY A 65 -9.09 18.44 -6.57
C GLY A 65 -8.98 18.69 -5.07
N PHE A 66 -8.55 17.71 -4.28
CA PHE A 66 -8.32 17.89 -2.86
C PHE A 66 -6.86 18.21 -2.54
N GLU A 67 -6.64 18.90 -1.41
CA GLU A 67 -5.33 18.98 -0.76
C GLU A 67 -5.21 17.87 0.28
N PHE A 68 -4.00 17.47 0.64
CA PHE A 68 -3.81 16.46 1.67
C PHE A 68 -2.62 16.74 2.57
N GLU A 69 -2.65 16.14 3.77
CA GLU A 69 -1.50 16.01 4.65
C GLU A 69 -1.32 14.55 5.09
N ILE A 70 -0.07 14.13 5.18
CA ILE A 70 0.28 12.76 5.57
C ILE A 70 0.48 12.69 7.09
N VAL A 71 -0.18 11.71 7.72
CA VAL A 71 -0.08 11.41 9.15
C VAL A 71 0.60 10.04 9.32
N PRO A 72 1.92 10.00 9.57
CA PRO A 72 2.65 8.74 9.72
C PRO A 72 2.32 8.05 11.05
N MET A 73 2.11 6.76 11.00
CA MET A 73 1.91 5.93 12.21
C MET A 73 2.32 4.46 11.97
N SER A 74 2.29 3.64 13.02
CA SER A 74 2.50 2.20 12.87
C SER A 74 1.35 1.56 12.07
N PHE A 75 1.65 0.54 11.25
CA PHE A 75 0.64 -0.15 10.45
C PHE A 75 -0.52 -0.69 11.30
N SER A 76 -0.20 -1.26 12.48
CA SER A 76 -1.19 -1.76 13.44
C SER A 76 -2.14 -0.70 13.99
N SER A 77 -1.80 0.59 13.88
CA SER A 77 -2.63 1.71 14.37
C SER A 77 -3.57 2.27 13.30
N LEU A 78 -3.35 1.97 12.01
CA LEU A 78 -4.05 2.59 10.89
C LEU A 78 -5.57 2.38 10.95
N VAL A 79 -6.02 1.14 11.14
CA VAL A 79 -7.46 0.81 11.20
C VAL A 79 -8.12 1.49 12.41
N GLY A 80 -7.43 1.51 13.56
CA GLY A 80 -7.93 2.20 14.76
C GLY A 80 -8.07 3.71 14.57
N SER A 81 -7.20 4.34 13.78
CA SER A 81 -7.29 5.77 13.49
C SER A 81 -8.51 6.12 12.63
N LEU A 82 -8.88 5.27 11.66
CA LEU A 82 -10.11 5.40 10.89
C LEU A 82 -11.35 5.21 11.75
N GLN A 83 -11.36 4.19 12.62
CA GLN A 83 -12.47 3.93 13.54
C GLN A 83 -12.70 5.09 14.51
N ALA A 84 -11.63 5.76 14.92
CA ALA A 84 -11.69 6.96 15.76
C ALA A 84 -12.04 8.24 14.99
N ASN A 85 -12.17 8.20 13.66
CA ASN A 85 -12.31 9.34 12.77
C ASN A 85 -11.22 10.41 12.99
N SER A 86 -9.99 9.97 13.31
CA SER A 86 -8.84 10.85 13.49
C SER A 86 -8.10 11.14 12.19
N VAL A 87 -8.38 10.38 11.15
CA VAL A 87 -7.93 10.60 9.77
C VAL A 87 -9.07 10.29 8.80
N ASP A 88 -9.02 10.88 7.60
CA ASP A 88 -10.07 10.75 6.58
C ASP A 88 -9.91 9.47 5.76
N MET A 89 -8.67 9.02 5.57
CA MET A 89 -8.38 7.78 4.85
C MET A 89 -7.00 7.22 5.20
N VAL A 90 -6.80 5.97 4.79
CA VAL A 90 -5.51 5.26 4.83
C VAL A 90 -5.16 4.77 3.44
N ILE A 91 -3.90 4.97 3.03
CA ILE A 91 -3.26 4.25 1.93
C ILE A 91 -1.91 3.74 2.42
N SER A 92 -1.71 2.43 2.49
CA SER A 92 -0.51 1.81 3.07
C SER A 92 -0.41 0.32 2.70
N GLY A 93 -0.60 -0.02 1.43
CA GLY A 93 -0.60 -1.41 0.99
C GLY A 93 -1.52 -2.31 1.82
N MET A 94 -2.71 -1.81 2.17
CA MET A 94 -3.60 -2.51 3.10
C MET A 94 -4.53 -3.49 2.37
N THR A 95 -4.49 -4.75 2.77
CA THR A 95 -5.42 -5.79 2.30
C THR A 95 -6.77 -5.68 3.02
N ALA A 96 -7.88 -5.75 2.27
CA ALA A 96 -9.24 -5.69 2.78
C ALA A 96 -9.68 -7.04 3.36
N THR A 97 -9.18 -7.42 4.55
CA THR A 97 -9.60 -8.65 5.23
C THR A 97 -11.05 -8.57 5.70
N GLU A 98 -11.70 -9.73 5.85
CA GLU A 98 -13.09 -9.79 6.34
C GLU A 98 -13.25 -9.18 7.74
N GLU A 99 -12.23 -9.31 8.60
CA GLU A 99 -12.22 -8.67 9.91
C GLU A 99 -12.22 -7.14 9.79
N ARG A 100 -11.32 -6.58 8.96
CA ARG A 100 -11.21 -5.13 8.74
C ARG A 100 -12.47 -4.56 8.10
N LYS A 101 -13.10 -5.27 7.16
CA LYS A 101 -14.36 -4.87 6.50
C LYS A 101 -15.53 -4.69 7.48
N GLN A 102 -15.49 -5.31 8.66
CA GLN A 102 -16.51 -5.11 9.68
C GLN A 102 -16.47 -3.71 10.33
N ILE A 103 -15.29 -3.09 10.35
CA ILE A 103 -15.04 -1.84 11.09
C ILE A 103 -14.68 -0.64 10.23
N VAL A 104 -14.19 -0.86 9.01
CA VAL A 104 -13.85 0.20 8.03
C VAL A 104 -14.38 -0.19 6.65
N ASP A 105 -14.47 0.78 5.74
CA ASP A 105 -14.80 0.54 4.34
C ASP A 105 -13.54 0.63 3.48
N PHE A 106 -13.56 -0.04 2.33
CA PHE A 106 -12.43 -0.12 1.42
C PHE A 106 -12.80 0.34 0.02
N SER A 107 -11.81 0.90 -0.68
CA SER A 107 -11.88 1.13 -2.11
C SER A 107 -11.84 -0.17 -2.90
N ASP A 108 -12.01 -0.04 -4.21
CA ASP A 108 -11.58 -1.07 -5.16
C ASP A 108 -10.05 -1.30 -5.05
N VAL A 109 -9.61 -2.49 -5.47
CA VAL A 109 -8.19 -2.87 -5.49
C VAL A 109 -7.43 -1.98 -6.45
N TYR A 110 -6.35 -1.33 -5.98
CA TYR A 110 -5.47 -0.54 -6.83
C TYR A 110 -4.18 -1.29 -7.23
N CYS A 111 -3.73 -2.26 -6.43
CA CYS A 111 -2.54 -3.05 -6.73
C CYS A 111 -2.67 -4.46 -6.16
N THR A 112 -2.03 -5.45 -6.79
CA THR A 112 -1.92 -6.81 -6.28
C THR A 112 -0.47 -7.22 -6.13
N SER A 113 -0.17 -8.06 -5.15
CA SER A 113 1.17 -8.60 -4.92
C SER A 113 1.10 -10.06 -4.47
N SER A 114 2.06 -10.87 -4.86
CA SER A 114 2.21 -12.20 -4.25
C SER A 114 2.82 -12.09 -2.86
N VAL A 115 2.52 -13.06 -2.00
CA VAL A 115 3.20 -13.20 -0.72
C VAL A 115 4.62 -13.69 -0.94
N GLY A 116 5.58 -13.04 -0.30
CA GLY A 116 6.98 -13.42 -0.30
C GLY A 116 7.43 -13.95 1.05
N CYS A 117 8.36 -14.86 1.03
CA CYS A 117 9.06 -15.37 2.21
C CYS A 117 10.55 -15.01 2.11
N VAL A 118 11.12 -14.53 3.20
CA VAL A 118 12.57 -14.37 3.36
C VAL A 118 13.09 -15.37 4.38
N THR A 119 14.24 -15.98 4.09
CA THR A 119 14.96 -16.87 4.99
C THR A 119 16.45 -16.55 4.93
N LYS A 120 17.26 -17.10 5.83
CA LYS A 120 18.72 -16.99 5.69
C LYS A 120 19.19 -17.54 4.35
N ALA A 121 20.23 -16.95 3.78
CA ALA A 121 20.76 -17.35 2.47
C ALA A 121 21.18 -18.84 2.41
N ASP A 122 21.66 -19.40 3.52
CA ASP A 122 22.08 -20.78 3.69
C ASP A 122 21.00 -21.72 4.25
N SER A 123 19.77 -21.24 4.45
CA SER A 123 18.65 -22.02 4.97
C SER A 123 18.17 -23.08 3.97
N ASP A 124 17.71 -24.23 4.46
CA ASP A 124 17.05 -25.27 3.67
C ASP A 124 15.56 -25.01 3.43
N ILE A 125 14.98 -23.93 3.99
CA ILE A 125 13.58 -23.52 3.81
C ILE A 125 13.40 -22.93 2.40
N ASN A 126 12.49 -23.52 1.61
CA ASN A 126 12.24 -23.12 0.22
C ASN A 126 10.75 -23.19 -0.18
N SER A 127 9.88 -23.67 0.71
CA SER A 127 8.45 -23.85 0.44
C SER A 127 7.60 -23.50 1.64
N PHE A 128 6.27 -23.45 1.43
CA PHE A 128 5.29 -23.26 2.50
C PHE A 128 5.31 -24.39 3.52
N GLU A 129 5.50 -25.62 3.05
CA GLU A 129 5.55 -26.82 3.89
C GLU A 129 6.74 -26.79 4.86
N ASP A 130 7.87 -26.21 4.45
CA ASP A 130 9.06 -26.10 5.29
C ASP A 130 8.88 -25.16 6.49
N LEU A 131 7.83 -24.32 6.48
CA LEU A 131 7.49 -23.42 7.58
C LEU A 131 6.76 -24.13 8.74
N GLN A 132 6.32 -25.37 8.56
CA GLN A 132 5.62 -26.12 9.61
C GLN A 132 6.54 -26.34 10.82
N ASN A 133 5.98 -26.13 12.02
CA ASN A 133 6.67 -26.22 13.31
C ASN A 133 7.87 -25.25 13.46
N GLN A 134 7.93 -24.20 12.64
CA GLN A 134 8.98 -23.19 12.69
C GLN A 134 8.52 -21.92 13.42
N ILE A 135 9.49 -21.07 13.79
CA ILE A 135 9.21 -19.71 14.28
C ILE A 135 9.29 -18.77 13.07
N VAL A 136 8.14 -18.25 12.68
CA VAL A 136 7.97 -17.39 11.50
C VAL A 136 7.53 -16.01 11.93
N CYS A 137 8.03 -14.97 11.28
CA CYS A 137 7.66 -13.60 11.64
C CYS A 137 7.03 -12.82 10.49
N CYS A 138 6.38 -11.71 10.85
CA CYS A 138 5.88 -10.71 9.91
C CYS A 138 5.83 -9.33 10.57
N SER A 139 5.42 -8.32 9.79
CA SER A 139 5.12 -6.99 10.35
C SER A 139 3.82 -7.03 11.14
N GLN A 140 3.82 -6.39 12.32
CA GLN A 140 2.70 -6.36 13.24
C GLN A 140 1.46 -5.71 12.61
N GLY A 141 0.31 -6.36 12.79
CA GLY A 141 -0.99 -5.89 12.32
C GLY A 141 -1.27 -6.21 10.85
N THR A 142 -0.37 -6.93 10.15
CA THR A 142 -0.58 -7.34 8.76
C THR A 142 -1.43 -8.62 8.65
N ASN A 143 -2.00 -8.86 7.47
CA ASN A 143 -2.71 -10.13 7.16
C ASN A 143 -1.78 -11.35 7.21
N TYR A 144 -0.47 -11.17 7.19
CA TYR A 144 0.50 -12.26 7.32
C TYR A 144 0.47 -12.92 8.71
N GLU A 145 -0.02 -12.23 9.75
CA GLU A 145 -0.21 -12.86 11.06
C GLU A 145 -1.17 -14.05 10.96
N MET A 146 -2.35 -13.85 10.33
CA MET A 146 -3.33 -14.92 10.12
C MET A 146 -2.76 -16.04 9.25
N LEU A 147 -2.00 -15.68 8.19
CA LEU A 147 -1.38 -16.68 7.32
C LEU A 147 -0.36 -17.55 8.08
N ILE A 148 0.40 -16.97 9.01
CA ILE A 148 1.35 -17.72 9.84
C ILE A 148 0.61 -18.60 10.85
N GLU A 149 -0.47 -18.11 11.46
CA GLU A 149 -1.30 -18.87 12.41
C GLU A 149 -1.95 -20.10 11.75
N ASP A 150 -2.24 -20.04 10.44
CA ASP A 150 -2.77 -21.15 9.67
C ASP A 150 -1.71 -22.21 9.30
N ILE A 151 -0.40 -21.92 9.48
CA ILE A 151 0.67 -22.89 9.22
C ILE A 151 0.76 -23.89 10.37
N PRO A 152 0.61 -25.21 10.13
CA PRO A 152 0.60 -26.22 11.17
C PRO A 152 1.85 -26.17 12.07
N GLY A 153 1.63 -25.89 13.37
CA GLY A 153 2.68 -25.86 14.39
C GLY A 153 3.64 -24.66 14.32
N ALA A 154 3.43 -23.71 13.40
CA ALA A 154 4.24 -22.50 13.36
C ALA A 154 4.01 -21.63 14.61
N THR A 155 5.05 -20.92 15.01
CA THR A 155 4.98 -19.92 16.10
C THR A 155 5.17 -18.54 15.50
N LEU A 156 4.15 -17.68 15.66
CA LEU A 156 4.16 -16.31 15.19
C LEU A 156 5.06 -15.42 16.07
N LYS A 157 5.87 -14.59 15.41
CA LYS A 157 6.54 -13.41 15.99
C LYS A 157 6.24 -12.18 15.15
N THR A 158 6.07 -11.04 15.78
CA THR A 158 5.78 -9.79 15.05
C THR A 158 6.82 -8.72 15.36
N TYR A 159 7.14 -7.91 14.33
CA TYR A 159 8.09 -6.80 14.41
C TYR A 159 7.49 -5.55 13.76
N GLN A 160 8.09 -4.38 14.01
CA GLN A 160 7.62 -3.13 13.42
C GLN A 160 8.27 -2.88 12.04
N GLY A 161 7.51 -3.13 10.98
CA GLY A 161 7.91 -2.88 9.60
C GLY A 161 8.84 -3.94 8.99
N GLN A 162 8.97 -3.89 7.66
CA GLN A 162 9.68 -4.92 6.88
C GLN A 162 11.16 -5.03 7.20
N ALA A 163 11.85 -3.90 7.47
CA ALA A 163 13.28 -3.92 7.78
C ALA A 163 13.56 -4.72 9.07
N ALA A 164 12.71 -4.57 10.10
CA ALA A 164 12.85 -5.32 11.35
C ALA A 164 12.57 -6.82 11.16
N VAL A 165 11.62 -7.19 10.28
CA VAL A 165 11.39 -8.59 9.87
C VAL A 165 12.66 -9.16 9.23
N GLY A 166 13.25 -8.44 8.26
CA GLY A 166 14.50 -8.88 7.61
C GLY A 166 15.66 -9.05 8.60
N THR A 167 15.83 -8.09 9.51
CA THR A 167 16.87 -8.16 10.57
C THR A 167 16.66 -9.37 11.49
N ALA A 168 15.41 -9.61 11.92
CA ALA A 168 15.08 -10.73 12.80
C ALA A 168 15.44 -12.08 12.15
N VAL A 169 15.19 -12.24 10.85
CA VAL A 169 15.56 -13.45 10.10
C VAL A 169 17.08 -13.55 9.92
N ALA A 170 17.74 -12.46 9.48
CA ALA A 170 19.18 -12.46 9.24
C ALA A 170 19.99 -12.81 10.49
N GLU A 171 19.59 -12.29 11.65
CA GLU A 171 20.25 -12.48 12.94
C GLU A 171 19.71 -13.68 13.73
N ALA A 172 18.65 -14.34 13.24
CA ALA A 172 17.90 -15.38 13.96
C ALA A 172 17.40 -14.91 15.34
N THR A 173 16.99 -13.64 15.44
CA THR A 173 16.44 -13.07 16.68
C THR A 173 15.23 -13.91 17.13
N ASP A 174 15.15 -14.21 18.43
CA ASP A 174 14.11 -15.10 18.98
C ASP A 174 13.97 -16.47 18.29
N ASN A 175 15.03 -16.96 17.66
CA ASN A 175 15.09 -18.18 16.82
C ASN A 175 14.15 -18.12 15.59
N VAL A 176 13.84 -16.94 15.09
CA VAL A 176 13.10 -16.77 13.82
C VAL A 176 13.90 -17.33 12.66
N VAL A 177 13.26 -18.15 11.83
CA VAL A 177 13.91 -18.78 10.66
C VAL A 177 13.39 -18.24 9.33
N ALA A 178 12.20 -17.63 9.32
CA ALA A 178 11.57 -17.09 8.12
C ALA A 178 10.72 -15.85 8.45
N GLY A 179 10.53 -14.98 7.44
CA GLY A 179 9.69 -13.81 7.52
C GLY A 179 8.75 -13.70 6.33
N LEU A 180 7.47 -13.40 6.55
CA LEU A 180 6.49 -13.17 5.50
C LEU A 180 6.29 -11.68 5.26
N THR A 181 6.22 -11.31 3.98
CA THR A 181 5.98 -9.95 3.49
C THR A 181 5.51 -10.00 2.03
N SER A 182 5.34 -8.86 1.34
CA SER A 182 5.11 -8.86 -0.10
C SER A 182 6.34 -9.40 -0.85
N ILE A 183 6.14 -10.00 -2.02
CA ILE A 183 7.24 -10.55 -2.83
C ILE A 183 8.30 -9.49 -3.17
N ASN A 184 7.87 -8.25 -3.47
CA ASN A 184 8.79 -7.15 -3.75
C ASN A 184 9.57 -6.73 -2.51
N GLY A 185 8.93 -6.69 -1.33
CA GLY A 185 9.60 -6.46 -0.05
C GLY A 185 10.62 -7.55 0.26
N ALA A 186 10.25 -8.83 0.07
CA ALA A 186 11.14 -9.97 0.25
C ALA A 186 12.37 -9.89 -0.67
N LYS A 187 12.15 -9.59 -1.95
CA LYS A 187 13.22 -9.35 -2.94
C LYS A 187 14.16 -8.23 -2.51
N LYS A 188 13.60 -7.10 -2.05
CA LYS A 188 14.39 -5.94 -1.60
C LYS A 188 15.25 -6.29 -0.39
N LEU A 189 14.68 -6.94 0.62
CA LEU A 189 15.43 -7.39 1.80
C LEU A 189 16.59 -8.29 1.39
N ALA A 190 16.34 -9.31 0.56
CA ALA A 190 17.36 -10.25 0.12
C ALA A 190 18.48 -9.61 -0.72
N THR A 191 18.19 -8.51 -1.43
CA THR A 191 19.17 -7.82 -2.28
C THR A 191 19.93 -6.70 -1.57
N THR A 192 19.43 -6.18 -0.45
CA THR A 192 20.04 -5.05 0.26
C THR A 192 20.66 -5.42 1.60
N MET A 193 20.26 -6.53 2.22
CA MET A 193 20.85 -7.00 3.47
C MET A 193 22.05 -7.88 3.14
N LEU A 194 23.24 -7.25 3.21
CA LEU A 194 24.51 -7.87 2.88
C LEU A 194 25.38 -8.02 4.13
N ASP A 195 26.21 -9.06 4.17
CA ASP A 195 27.25 -9.24 5.18
C ASP A 195 28.45 -8.28 4.95
N ALA A 196 29.47 -8.36 5.80
CA ALA A 196 30.66 -7.52 5.72
C ALA A 196 31.48 -7.73 4.42
N ASP A 197 31.32 -8.88 3.78
CA ASP A 197 32.00 -9.25 2.53
C ASP A 197 31.14 -8.92 1.28
N GLY A 198 29.93 -8.38 1.50
CA GLY A 198 28.98 -8.00 0.44
C GLY A 198 28.12 -9.15 -0.09
N ASN A 199 28.08 -10.30 0.60
CA ASN A 199 27.20 -11.39 0.21
C ASN A 199 25.80 -11.22 0.79
N PRO A 200 24.73 -11.67 0.08
CA PRO A 200 23.38 -11.64 0.62
C PRO A 200 23.25 -12.47 1.91
N MET A 201 22.72 -11.85 2.96
CA MET A 201 22.40 -12.53 4.22
C MET A 201 21.09 -13.34 4.12
N LEU A 202 20.21 -12.93 3.20
CA LEU A 202 18.88 -13.50 3.00
C LEU A 202 18.72 -14.00 1.56
N LYS A 203 17.87 -15.01 1.41
CA LYS A 203 17.24 -15.38 0.14
C LYS A 203 15.72 -15.20 0.26
N TYR A 204 15.03 -15.20 -0.88
CA TYR A 204 13.59 -15.06 -0.92
C TYR A 204 12.97 -15.99 -1.95
N PHE A 205 11.68 -16.28 -1.76
CA PHE A 205 10.85 -17.00 -2.72
C PHE A 205 9.40 -16.54 -2.61
N ALA A 206 8.61 -16.73 -3.67
CA ALA A 206 7.17 -16.56 -3.62
C ALA A 206 6.55 -17.73 -2.84
N LEU A 207 5.56 -17.41 -1.99
CA LEU A 207 4.87 -18.43 -1.20
C LEU A 207 3.74 -19.02 -2.05
N ASP A 208 4.01 -20.12 -2.72
CA ASP A 208 3.06 -20.81 -3.58
C ASP A 208 1.84 -21.29 -2.77
N GLY A 209 0.63 -21.10 -3.34
CA GLY A 209 -0.63 -21.45 -2.71
C GLY A 209 -1.19 -20.42 -1.73
N ALA A 210 -0.42 -19.40 -1.35
CA ALA A 210 -0.98 -18.26 -0.61
C ALA A 210 -1.84 -17.38 -1.53
N GLN A 211 -2.95 -16.87 -0.98
CA GLN A 211 -3.75 -15.88 -1.69
C GLN A 211 -2.92 -14.61 -1.90
N ALA A 212 -2.98 -14.06 -3.11
CA ALA A 212 -2.32 -12.79 -3.40
C ALA A 212 -2.90 -11.66 -2.52
N ASP A 213 -2.03 -10.73 -2.13
CA ASP A 213 -2.45 -9.50 -1.48
C ASP A 213 -3.19 -8.61 -2.49
N GLU A 214 -4.33 -8.09 -2.09
CA GLU A 214 -5.14 -7.13 -2.83
C GLU A 214 -5.15 -5.81 -2.06
N TYR A 215 -4.36 -4.84 -2.50
CA TYR A 215 -4.22 -3.57 -1.79
C TYR A 215 -5.31 -2.59 -2.15
N CYS A 216 -5.95 -2.06 -1.10
CA CYS A 216 -7.05 -1.12 -1.15
C CYS A 216 -6.76 0.09 -0.26
N MET A 217 -7.36 1.22 -0.57
CA MET A 217 -7.46 2.35 0.35
C MET A 217 -8.55 2.05 1.38
N ALA A 218 -8.37 2.49 2.62
CA ALA A 218 -9.35 2.30 3.67
C ALA A 218 -9.91 3.64 4.17
N PHE A 219 -11.18 3.62 4.59
CA PHE A 219 -11.96 4.79 4.98
C PHE A 219 -12.77 4.49 6.24
N PRO A 220 -13.17 5.53 7.02
CA PRO A 220 -14.15 5.34 8.09
C PRO A 220 -15.41 4.67 7.56
N LYS A 221 -16.06 3.86 8.41
CA LYS A 221 -17.28 3.13 8.03
C LYS A 221 -18.40 4.09 7.58
N GLY A 222 -18.97 3.83 6.40
CA GLY A 222 -20.01 4.67 5.79
C GLY A 222 -19.48 5.94 5.10
N SER A 223 -18.19 6.05 4.84
CA SER A 223 -17.59 7.21 4.17
C SER A 223 -18.06 7.35 2.72
N GLU A 224 -18.52 8.54 2.35
CA GLU A 224 -18.87 8.88 0.96
C GLU A 224 -17.63 8.97 0.04
N LEU A 225 -16.43 9.08 0.62
CA LEU A 225 -15.18 9.12 -0.14
C LEU A 225 -14.92 7.82 -0.92
N VAL A 226 -15.41 6.67 -0.45
CA VAL A 226 -15.21 5.38 -1.13
C VAL A 226 -15.61 5.43 -2.60
N SER A 227 -16.80 5.94 -2.90
CA SER A 227 -17.29 6.02 -4.29
C SER A 227 -16.46 6.97 -5.14
N VAL A 228 -16.07 8.11 -4.58
CA VAL A 228 -15.27 9.13 -5.29
C VAL A 228 -13.87 8.60 -5.60
N PHE A 229 -13.24 7.92 -4.64
CA PHE A 229 -11.92 7.32 -4.84
C PHE A 229 -11.97 6.12 -5.79
N ASN A 230 -13.04 5.33 -5.79
CA ASN A 230 -13.22 4.25 -6.77
C ASN A 230 -13.32 4.79 -8.21
N GLU A 231 -14.05 5.88 -8.43
CA GLU A 231 -14.09 6.55 -9.74
C GLU A 231 -12.69 7.05 -10.14
N GLY A 232 -11.92 7.60 -9.18
CA GLY A 232 -10.54 8.02 -9.42
C GLY A 232 -9.61 6.84 -9.75
N ILE A 233 -9.66 5.75 -8.99
CA ILE A 233 -8.89 4.51 -9.27
C ILE A 233 -9.24 3.97 -10.65
N GLN A 234 -10.53 3.93 -11.01
CA GLN A 234 -10.95 3.45 -12.33
C GLN A 234 -10.42 4.36 -13.46
N ALA A 235 -10.44 5.67 -13.28
CA ALA A 235 -9.87 6.60 -14.26
C ALA A 235 -8.36 6.44 -14.40
N LEU A 236 -7.62 6.18 -13.31
CA LEU A 236 -6.19 5.85 -13.36
C LEU A 236 -5.92 4.54 -14.12
N LYS A 237 -6.78 3.52 -13.95
CA LYS A 237 -6.71 2.26 -14.72
C LYS A 237 -7.00 2.50 -16.20
N ASP A 238 -8.08 3.20 -16.53
CA ASP A 238 -8.51 3.43 -17.91
C ASP A 238 -7.49 4.26 -18.71
N SER A 239 -6.79 5.19 -18.05
CA SER A 239 -5.72 5.97 -18.68
C SER A 239 -4.39 5.22 -18.81
N GLY A 240 -4.22 4.06 -18.17
CA GLY A 240 -2.97 3.33 -18.06
C GLY A 240 -1.97 3.93 -17.06
N LYS A 241 -2.30 5.04 -16.39
CA LYS A 241 -1.40 5.72 -15.46
C LYS A 241 -1.08 4.87 -14.23
N LEU A 242 -2.07 4.11 -13.74
CA LEU A 242 -1.85 3.20 -12.62
C LEU A 242 -0.83 2.11 -12.98
N ASP A 243 -0.94 1.53 -14.17
CA ASP A 243 -0.01 0.51 -14.65
C ASP A 243 1.41 1.08 -14.81
N GLU A 244 1.55 2.32 -15.31
CA GLU A 244 2.84 3.02 -15.40
C GLU A 244 3.49 3.18 -14.02
N MET A 245 2.75 3.62 -13.01
CA MET A 245 3.25 3.77 -11.63
C MET A 245 3.64 2.42 -11.03
N ILE A 246 2.81 1.39 -11.19
CA ILE A 246 3.09 0.03 -10.74
C ILE A 246 4.35 -0.51 -11.40
N GLN A 247 4.49 -0.32 -12.72
CA GLN A 247 5.67 -0.76 -13.47
C GLN A 247 6.94 -0.05 -12.99
N TYR A 248 6.86 1.23 -12.71
CA TYR A 248 8.00 2.03 -12.24
C TYR A 248 8.49 1.59 -10.84
N TRP A 249 7.55 1.35 -9.92
CA TRP A 249 7.92 1.07 -8.52
C TRP A 249 8.21 -0.41 -8.24
N LEU A 250 7.53 -1.33 -8.92
CA LEU A 250 7.55 -2.74 -8.54
C LEU A 250 8.35 -3.63 -9.50
N TYR A 251 8.69 -3.17 -10.70
CA TYR A 251 9.38 -3.96 -11.74
C TYR A 251 10.59 -3.24 -12.33
#